data_474d3baa88cb823e31db271a0088c89b
#
_entry.id   474d3baa88cb823e31db271a0088c89b
#
_cell.length_a   1.000
_cell.length_b   1.000
_cell.length_c   1.000
_cell.angle_alpha   90.00
_cell.angle_beta   90.00
_cell.angle_gamma   90.00
#
_symmetry.space_group_name_H-M   'P 1'
#
loop_
_entity.id
_entity.type
_entity.pdbx_description
1 polymer ?
#
loop_
_entity_poly.entity_id
_entity_poly.type
_entity_poly.pdbx_seq_one_letter_code
_entity_poly.pdbx_strand_id
1 'polypeptide(L)'
;PTLRNFIAVMPVINDGSVDFQSVLDNVKAQFEKKNNKEFFMGVINFNVKSQLNPLIKMAPLVIKDLVLRYAIRRFGDRVRTSTFSNLGVAKAPREFEEFVERYEFSLGPQVRETTGWSAVTYKDNFVLCAARTIVESNIERLVFSKLAELGLDVTIETNCEV
;
A
#
# COMPACT_ATOMS: atom_id res chain seq x y z
N PRO A 1 -14.97 -7.77 18.99
CA PRO A 1 -14.55 -6.91 17.88
C PRO A 1 -13.66 -5.79 18.40
N THR A 2 -12.57 -5.50 17.70
CA THR A 2 -11.65 -4.42 18.03
C THR A 2 -11.59 -3.44 16.86
N LEU A 3 -11.53 -2.12 17.17
CA LEU A 3 -11.34 -1.05 16.20
C LEU A 3 -9.85 -0.75 15.91
N ARG A 4 -8.94 -1.59 16.42
CA ARG A 4 -7.51 -1.41 16.18
C ARG A 4 -7.15 -1.76 14.75
N ASN A 5 -6.23 -0.98 14.19
CA ASN A 5 -5.67 -1.24 12.87
C ASN A 5 -4.60 -2.35 12.97
N PHE A 6 -4.80 -3.44 12.22
CA PHE A 6 -3.89 -4.59 12.15
C PHE A 6 -3.17 -4.67 10.80
N ILE A 7 -2.86 -3.53 10.22
CA ILE A 7 -2.10 -3.47 8.95
C ILE A 7 -0.62 -3.74 9.25
N ALA A 8 -0.04 -4.70 8.53
CA ALA A 8 1.39 -4.91 8.47
C ALA A 8 1.90 -4.52 7.08
N VAL A 9 2.96 -3.74 7.05
CA VAL A 9 3.60 -3.30 5.79
C VAL A 9 4.83 -4.18 5.56
N MET A 10 4.94 -4.72 4.35
CA MET A 10 6.09 -5.48 3.90
C MET A 10 6.93 -4.61 2.97
N PRO A 11 8.15 -4.23 3.35
CA PRO A 11 9.02 -3.47 2.48
C PRO A 11 9.58 -4.36 1.37
N VAL A 12 9.41 -3.93 0.13
CA VAL A 12 10.05 -4.50 -1.07
C VAL A 12 11.07 -3.48 -1.55
N ILE A 13 12.30 -3.92 -1.76
CA ILE A 13 13.42 -3.06 -2.15
C ILE A 13 13.86 -3.46 -3.56
N ASN A 14 13.91 -2.49 -4.47
CA ASN A 14 14.53 -2.65 -5.77
C ASN A 14 15.81 -1.81 -5.83
N ASP A 15 16.85 -2.37 -6.42
CA ASP A 15 18.17 -1.76 -6.58
C ASP A 15 18.27 -0.77 -7.75
N GLY A 16 17.14 -0.52 -8.44
CA GLY A 16 17.10 0.35 -9.63
C GLY A 16 17.45 -0.36 -10.93
N SER A 17 17.42 -1.70 -10.96
CA SER A 17 17.51 -2.46 -12.21
C SER A 17 16.51 -1.97 -13.23
N VAL A 18 16.92 -1.83 -14.48
CA VAL A 18 16.13 -1.29 -15.59
C VAL A 18 15.35 -2.39 -16.31
N ASP A 19 15.76 -3.65 -16.14
CA ASP A 19 15.11 -4.78 -16.78
C ASP A 19 13.86 -5.21 -15.99
N PHE A 20 12.71 -5.15 -16.65
CA PHE A 20 11.42 -5.48 -16.03
C PHE A 20 11.37 -6.92 -15.47
N GLN A 21 11.93 -7.89 -16.18
CA GLN A 21 11.90 -9.29 -15.73
C GLN A 21 12.74 -9.48 -14.46
N SER A 22 13.93 -8.88 -14.43
CA SER A 22 14.80 -8.91 -13.24
C SER A 22 14.13 -8.26 -12.03
N VAL A 23 13.44 -7.12 -12.23
CA VAL A 23 12.66 -6.47 -11.17
C VAL A 23 11.53 -7.37 -10.68
N LEU A 24 10.77 -7.98 -11.59
CA LEU A 24 9.67 -8.88 -11.27
C LEU A 24 10.14 -10.08 -10.45
N ASP A 25 11.24 -10.70 -10.86
CA ASP A 25 11.80 -11.86 -10.17
C ASP A 25 12.34 -11.50 -8.78
N ASN A 26 12.98 -10.33 -8.65
CA ASN A 26 13.40 -9.80 -7.35
C ASN A 26 12.20 -9.55 -6.42
N VAL A 27 11.15 -8.91 -6.92
CA VAL A 27 9.92 -8.66 -6.15
C VAL A 27 9.28 -9.98 -5.71
N LYS A 28 9.15 -10.96 -6.60
CA LYS A 28 8.61 -12.29 -6.29
C LYS A 28 9.43 -12.98 -5.20
N ALA A 29 10.74 -13.03 -5.35
CA ALA A 29 11.64 -13.64 -4.36
C ALA A 29 11.54 -12.98 -2.99
N GLN A 30 11.47 -11.64 -2.92
CA GLN A 30 11.26 -10.93 -1.67
C GLN A 30 9.88 -11.23 -1.07
N PHE A 31 8.85 -11.36 -1.91
CA PHE A 31 7.49 -11.67 -1.47
C PHE A 31 7.44 -13.08 -0.87
N GLU A 32 7.94 -14.09 -1.56
CA GLU A 32 8.00 -15.47 -1.08
C GLU A 32 8.76 -15.58 0.25
N LYS A 33 9.90 -14.91 0.35
CA LYS A 33 10.72 -14.92 1.57
C LYS A 33 10.05 -14.24 2.75
N LYS A 34 9.31 -13.15 2.54
CA LYS A 34 8.72 -12.32 3.61
C LYS A 34 7.24 -12.62 3.87
N ASN A 35 6.52 -13.22 2.91
CA ASN A 35 5.10 -13.55 3.06
C ASN A 35 4.90 -14.83 3.86
N ASN A 36 5.35 -14.83 5.11
CA ASN A 36 5.20 -15.93 6.03
C ASN A 36 4.76 -15.46 7.41
N LYS A 37 4.20 -16.40 8.17
CA LYS A 37 3.68 -16.13 9.51
C LYS A 37 4.75 -15.58 10.46
N GLU A 38 5.98 -16.03 10.35
CA GLU A 38 7.08 -15.64 11.23
C GLU A 38 7.44 -14.17 11.06
N PHE A 39 7.52 -13.70 9.81
CA PHE A 39 7.77 -12.30 9.51
C PHE A 39 6.66 -11.39 10.09
N PHE A 40 5.41 -11.71 9.82
CA PHE A 40 4.28 -10.91 10.31
C PHE A 40 4.16 -10.96 11.84
N MET A 41 4.38 -12.12 12.45
CA MET A 41 4.42 -12.23 13.90
C MET A 41 5.57 -11.42 14.50
N GLY A 42 6.72 -11.37 13.83
CA GLY A 42 7.85 -10.50 14.21
C GLY A 42 7.46 -9.03 14.24
N VAL A 43 6.83 -8.53 13.17
CA VAL A 43 6.35 -7.14 13.07
C VAL A 43 5.31 -6.82 14.15
N ILE A 44 4.31 -7.70 14.32
CA ILE A 44 3.26 -7.54 15.34
C ILE A 44 3.86 -7.54 16.73
N ASN A 45 4.73 -8.51 17.05
CA ASN A 45 5.38 -8.61 18.34
C ASN A 45 6.24 -7.38 18.66
N PHE A 46 6.97 -6.86 17.67
CA PHE A 46 7.74 -5.63 17.83
C PHE A 46 6.84 -4.45 18.20
N ASN A 47 5.75 -4.26 17.47
CA ASN A 47 4.78 -3.19 17.73
C ASN A 47 4.13 -3.34 19.11
N VAL A 48 3.69 -4.54 19.47
CA VAL A 48 3.06 -4.81 20.78
C VAL A 48 4.06 -4.60 21.93
N LYS A 49 5.27 -5.16 21.83
CA LYS A 49 6.31 -4.99 22.85
C LYS A 49 6.69 -3.52 23.03
N SER A 50 6.78 -2.76 21.93
CA SER A 50 7.06 -1.33 22.01
C SER A 50 5.96 -0.57 22.76
N GLN A 51 4.69 -0.89 22.53
CA GLN A 51 3.56 -0.27 23.22
C GLN A 51 3.42 -0.70 24.70
N LEU A 52 3.83 -1.91 25.01
CA LEU A 52 3.77 -2.45 26.37
C LEU A 52 4.96 -2.05 27.24
N ASN A 53 6.01 -1.46 26.66
CA ASN A 53 7.18 -1.03 27.40
C ASN A 53 6.77 0.03 28.46
N PRO A 54 7.04 -0.21 29.76
CA PRO A 54 6.64 0.67 30.84
C PRO A 54 7.18 2.10 30.67
N LEU A 55 8.42 2.26 30.20
CA LEU A 55 9.03 3.57 29.96
C LEU A 55 8.29 4.36 28.88
N ILE A 56 7.90 3.69 27.80
CA ILE A 56 7.10 4.31 26.73
C ILE A 56 5.69 4.61 27.25
N LYS A 57 5.11 3.71 28.03
CA LYS A 57 3.76 3.87 28.57
C LYS A 57 3.65 5.06 29.54
N MET A 58 4.65 5.27 30.37
CA MET A 58 4.70 6.36 31.37
C MET A 58 5.15 7.71 30.79
N ALA A 59 5.78 7.73 29.63
CA ALA A 59 6.25 8.98 29.03
C ALA A 59 5.07 9.93 28.72
N PRO A 60 5.18 11.23 29.04
CA PRO A 60 4.19 12.24 28.67
C PRO A 60 3.94 12.29 27.17
N LEU A 61 2.72 12.62 26.77
CA LEU A 61 2.30 12.62 25.36
C LEU A 61 3.19 13.52 24.48
N VAL A 62 3.62 14.67 25.02
CA VAL A 62 4.50 15.62 24.31
C VAL A 62 5.83 14.97 23.94
N ILE A 63 6.43 14.19 24.86
CA ILE A 63 7.68 13.49 24.62
C ILE A 63 7.46 12.38 23.58
N LYS A 64 6.35 11.63 23.70
CA LYS A 64 5.98 10.61 22.70
C LYS A 64 5.82 11.19 21.31
N ASP A 65 5.13 12.31 21.19
CA ASP A 65 4.91 12.97 19.90
C ASP A 65 6.24 13.43 19.29
N LEU A 66 7.12 14.02 20.08
CA LEU A 66 8.44 14.45 19.60
C LEU A 66 9.30 13.28 19.10
N VAL A 67 9.34 12.19 19.88
CA VAL A 67 10.10 10.99 19.52
C VAL A 67 9.50 10.32 18.29
N LEU A 68 8.18 10.21 18.19
CA LEU A 68 7.50 9.64 17.03
C LEU A 68 7.71 10.48 15.77
N ARG A 69 7.63 11.79 15.86
CA ARG A 69 7.93 12.70 14.73
C ARG A 69 9.38 12.54 14.26
N TYR A 70 10.32 12.45 15.20
CA TYR A 70 11.73 12.19 14.85
C TYR A 70 11.91 10.82 14.19
N ALA A 71 11.32 9.78 14.77
CA ALA A 71 11.39 8.43 14.22
C ALA A 71 10.77 8.32 12.83
N ILE A 72 9.59 8.91 12.62
CA ILE A 72 8.93 8.97 11.31
C ILE A 72 9.82 9.70 10.29
N ARG A 73 10.36 10.86 10.67
CA ARG A 73 11.25 11.62 9.77
C ARG A 73 12.53 10.87 9.43
N ARG A 74 13.06 10.06 10.35
CA ARG A 74 14.38 9.40 10.17
C ARG A 74 14.26 8.02 9.52
N PHE A 75 13.21 7.27 9.85
CA PHE A 75 13.06 5.86 9.49
C PHE A 75 11.78 5.54 8.71
N GLY A 76 10.80 6.43 8.70
CA GLY A 76 9.52 6.22 8.03
C GLY A 76 9.52 6.70 6.58
N ASP A 77 9.28 7.98 6.40
CA ASP A 77 8.93 8.56 5.10
C ASP A 77 10.09 8.67 4.09
N ARG A 78 11.35 8.59 4.55
CA ARG A 78 12.52 8.72 3.66
C ARG A 78 12.88 7.43 2.92
N VAL A 79 12.31 6.30 3.33
CA VAL A 79 12.70 4.97 2.86
C VAL A 79 11.69 4.42 1.85
N ARG A 80 10.53 5.06 1.72
CA ARG A 80 9.45 4.58 0.84
C ARG A 80 9.29 5.51 -0.36
N THR A 81 9.26 4.90 -1.54
CA THR A 81 9.00 5.61 -2.80
C THR A 81 7.49 5.62 -3.09
N SER A 82 6.82 4.52 -2.84
CA SER A 82 5.39 4.34 -3.06
C SER A 82 4.84 3.22 -2.17
N THR A 83 3.55 3.22 -1.93
CA THR A 83 2.85 2.15 -1.22
C THR A 83 1.84 1.51 -2.17
N PHE A 84 1.79 0.19 -2.15
CA PHE A 84 0.79 -0.60 -2.88
C PHE A 84 0.00 -1.47 -1.90
N SER A 85 -1.33 -1.45 -2.02
CA SER A 85 -2.22 -2.31 -1.25
C SER A 85 -3.20 -3.03 -2.16
N ASN A 86 -3.27 -4.34 -2.06
CA ASN A 86 -4.23 -5.14 -2.80
C ASN A 86 -5.18 -5.83 -1.82
N LEU A 87 -6.47 -5.52 -1.92
CA LEU A 87 -7.52 -6.16 -1.12
C LEU A 87 -7.89 -7.57 -1.64
N GLY A 88 -7.38 -7.95 -2.81
CA GLY A 88 -7.76 -9.20 -3.46
C GLY A 88 -9.19 -9.18 -3.99
N VAL A 89 -9.87 -10.32 -3.93
CA VAL A 89 -11.22 -10.48 -4.45
C VAL A 89 -12.25 -10.06 -3.39
N ALA A 90 -12.95 -8.96 -3.66
CA ALA A 90 -14.08 -8.51 -2.85
C ALA A 90 -15.32 -9.37 -3.11
N LYS A 91 -16.16 -9.49 -2.10
CA LYS A 91 -17.46 -10.19 -2.20
C LYS A 91 -18.55 -9.27 -1.66
N ALA A 92 -19.62 -9.13 -2.40
CA ALA A 92 -20.83 -8.49 -1.91
C ALA A 92 -21.68 -9.50 -1.12
N PRO A 93 -22.43 -9.06 -0.10
CA PRO A 93 -23.51 -9.88 0.46
C PRO A 93 -24.52 -10.25 -0.65
N ARG A 94 -25.06 -11.46 -0.59
CA ARG A 94 -25.95 -11.99 -1.66
C ARG A 94 -27.12 -11.07 -1.97
N GLU A 95 -27.66 -10.41 -0.96
CA GLU A 95 -28.81 -9.51 -1.06
C GLU A 95 -28.49 -8.22 -1.82
N PHE A 96 -27.21 -7.87 -1.95
CA PHE A 96 -26.74 -6.66 -2.61
C PHE A 96 -25.96 -6.93 -3.90
N GLU A 97 -25.72 -8.19 -4.24
CA GLU A 97 -24.85 -8.57 -5.36
C GLU A 97 -25.35 -8.05 -6.72
N GLU A 98 -26.66 -7.94 -6.91
CA GLU A 98 -27.26 -7.39 -8.12
C GLU A 98 -27.15 -5.86 -8.23
N PHE A 99 -26.98 -5.16 -7.09
CA PHE A 99 -26.88 -3.70 -7.04
C PHE A 99 -25.44 -3.21 -7.04
N VAL A 100 -24.45 -4.11 -6.87
CA VAL A 100 -23.03 -3.75 -6.84
C VAL A 100 -22.39 -4.09 -8.17
N GLU A 101 -22.01 -3.05 -8.89
CA GLU A 101 -21.34 -3.17 -10.18
C GLU A 101 -19.82 -3.38 -10.01
N ARG A 102 -19.20 -2.57 -9.18
CA ARG A 102 -17.76 -2.64 -8.89
C ARG A 102 -17.44 -2.16 -7.47
N TYR A 103 -16.27 -2.52 -6.99
CA TYR A 103 -15.67 -1.93 -5.79
C TYR A 103 -14.50 -1.06 -6.20
N GLU A 104 -14.37 0.08 -5.54
CA GLU A 104 -13.22 0.95 -5.64
C GLU A 104 -12.56 1.04 -4.27
N PHE A 105 -11.25 1.00 -4.27
CA PHE A 105 -10.44 1.13 -3.07
C PHE A 105 -9.31 2.10 -3.35
N SER A 106 -9.28 3.22 -2.66
CA SER A 106 -8.22 4.21 -2.80
C SER A 106 -7.45 4.37 -1.49
N LEU A 107 -6.13 4.32 -1.59
CA LEU A 107 -5.24 4.73 -0.49
C LEU A 107 -5.13 6.26 -0.51
N GLY A 108 -5.32 6.89 0.66
CA GLY A 108 -5.01 8.30 0.81
C GLY A 108 -3.52 8.56 0.57
N PRO A 109 -3.15 9.64 -0.13
CA PRO A 109 -1.75 9.99 -0.33
C PRO A 109 -1.08 10.32 1.00
N GLN A 110 0.17 9.93 1.16
CA GLN A 110 0.97 10.22 2.35
C GLN A 110 1.81 11.49 2.13
N VAL A 111 2.18 12.18 3.21
CA VAL A 111 2.83 13.50 3.15
C VAL A 111 4.13 13.52 2.32
N ARG A 112 4.78 12.37 2.17
CA ARG A 112 6.07 12.25 1.45
C ARG A 112 6.10 11.21 0.36
N GLU A 113 5.05 10.43 0.22
CA GLU A 113 4.85 9.53 -0.91
C GLU A 113 4.07 10.29 -1.98
N THR A 114 4.67 10.47 -3.12
CA THR A 114 4.03 11.20 -4.23
C THR A 114 2.87 10.42 -4.84
N THR A 115 2.92 9.09 -4.75
CA THR A 115 1.91 8.21 -5.36
C THR A 115 1.64 7.02 -4.45
N GLY A 116 0.39 6.76 -4.14
CA GLY A 116 -0.11 5.55 -3.49
C GLY A 116 -0.96 4.73 -4.45
N TRP A 117 -0.79 3.42 -4.47
CA TRP A 117 -1.50 2.52 -5.36
C TRP A 117 -2.35 1.54 -4.58
N SER A 118 -3.52 1.23 -5.09
CA SER A 118 -4.41 0.26 -4.50
C SER A 118 -5.16 -0.53 -5.55
N ALA A 119 -5.46 -1.79 -5.24
CA ALA A 119 -6.14 -2.67 -6.15
C ALA A 119 -7.23 -3.48 -5.44
N VAL A 120 -8.30 -3.76 -6.18
CA VAL A 120 -9.38 -4.66 -5.74
C VAL A 120 -9.99 -5.33 -6.97
N THR A 121 -10.37 -6.59 -6.82
CA THR A 121 -11.10 -7.33 -7.86
C THR A 121 -12.51 -7.62 -7.40
N TYR A 122 -13.49 -7.42 -8.24
CA TYR A 122 -14.87 -7.83 -8.02
C TYR A 122 -15.48 -8.36 -9.30
N LYS A 123 -15.99 -9.59 -9.29
CA LYS A 123 -16.41 -10.31 -10.49
C LYS A 123 -15.26 -10.28 -11.53
N ASP A 124 -15.53 -9.82 -12.73
CA ASP A 124 -14.55 -9.73 -13.82
C ASP A 124 -13.83 -8.37 -13.88
N ASN A 125 -14.14 -7.47 -12.94
CA ASN A 125 -13.55 -6.13 -12.90
C ASN A 125 -12.35 -6.07 -11.95
N PHE A 126 -11.17 -5.75 -12.48
CA PHE A 126 -9.98 -5.41 -11.69
C PHE A 126 -9.82 -3.89 -11.68
N VAL A 127 -9.96 -3.29 -10.51
CA VAL A 127 -9.82 -1.84 -10.33
C VAL A 127 -8.48 -1.53 -9.71
N LEU A 128 -7.68 -0.73 -10.42
CA LEU A 128 -6.38 -0.22 -9.96
C LEU A 128 -6.50 1.30 -9.76
N CYS A 129 -6.39 1.75 -8.52
CA CYS A 129 -6.43 3.17 -8.19
C CYS A 129 -5.03 3.72 -7.92
N ALA A 130 -4.75 4.90 -8.45
CA ALA A 130 -3.56 5.69 -8.13
C ALA A 130 -3.99 7.00 -7.46
N ALA A 131 -3.54 7.23 -6.23
CA ALA A 131 -3.73 8.48 -5.52
C ALA A 131 -2.39 9.23 -5.48
N ARG A 132 -2.39 10.51 -5.89
CA ARG A 132 -1.17 11.31 -5.98
C ARG A 132 -1.29 12.66 -5.28
N THR A 133 -0.16 13.21 -4.88
CA THR A 133 -0.04 14.57 -4.32
C THR A 133 0.59 15.57 -5.29
N ILE A 134 1.03 15.09 -6.44
CA ILE A 134 1.66 15.88 -7.52
C ILE A 134 0.69 16.02 -8.69
N VAL A 135 0.89 17.04 -9.50
CA VAL A 135 0.05 17.31 -10.68
C VAL A 135 0.42 16.38 -11.84
N GLU A 136 1.70 16.06 -11.97
CA GLU A 136 2.22 15.22 -13.04
C GLU A 136 1.68 13.78 -12.95
N SER A 137 1.16 13.28 -14.08
CA SER A 137 0.59 11.92 -14.21
C SER A 137 1.48 10.96 -15.02
N ASN A 138 2.77 11.25 -15.09
CA ASN A 138 3.68 10.47 -15.94
C ASN A 138 3.79 9.00 -15.52
N ILE A 139 3.80 8.73 -14.21
CA ILE A 139 3.92 7.36 -13.69
C ILE A 139 2.66 6.58 -14.01
N GLU A 140 1.49 7.16 -13.73
CA GLU A 140 0.19 6.53 -13.99
C GLU A 140 0.04 6.24 -15.49
N ARG A 141 0.37 7.21 -16.34
CA ARG A 141 0.35 7.03 -17.78
C ARG A 141 1.22 5.87 -18.23
N LEU A 142 2.45 5.77 -17.72
CA LEU A 142 3.35 4.66 -18.06
C LEU A 142 2.80 3.32 -17.59
N VAL A 143 2.26 3.24 -16.39
CA VAL A 143 1.68 2.01 -15.85
C VAL A 143 0.48 1.57 -16.68
N PHE A 144 -0.49 2.44 -16.92
CA PHE A 144 -1.69 2.08 -17.69
C PHE A 144 -1.37 1.78 -19.17
N SER A 145 -0.42 2.52 -19.78
CA SER A 145 0.06 2.18 -21.13
C SER A 145 0.68 0.79 -21.16
N LYS A 146 1.46 0.44 -20.15
CA LYS A 146 2.07 -0.89 -20.05
C LYS A 146 1.05 -2.00 -19.89
N LEU A 147 0.00 -1.77 -19.13
CA LEU A 147 -1.11 -2.73 -19.00
C LEU A 147 -1.85 -2.93 -20.33
N ALA A 148 -2.10 -1.85 -21.07
CA ALA A 148 -2.70 -1.92 -22.40
C ALA A 148 -1.79 -2.66 -23.42
N GLU A 149 -0.47 -2.41 -23.40
CA GLU A 149 0.50 -3.15 -24.21
C GLU A 149 0.51 -4.65 -23.93
N LEU A 150 0.21 -5.05 -22.68
CA LEU A 150 0.07 -6.45 -22.30
C LEU A 150 -1.27 -7.08 -22.74
N GLY A 151 -2.10 -6.32 -23.45
CA GLY A 151 -3.37 -6.81 -24.02
C GLY A 151 -4.56 -6.71 -23.07
N LEU A 152 -4.44 -5.97 -21.96
CA LEU A 152 -5.56 -5.72 -21.07
C LEU A 152 -6.46 -4.60 -21.62
N ASP A 153 -7.77 -4.77 -21.50
CA ASP A 153 -8.73 -3.70 -21.78
C ASP A 153 -8.73 -2.71 -20.60
N VAL A 154 -8.23 -1.49 -20.85
CA VAL A 154 -8.00 -0.48 -19.82
C VAL A 154 -8.91 0.71 -20.04
N THR A 155 -9.85 0.92 -19.10
CA THR A 155 -10.65 2.15 -19.02
C THR A 155 -10.09 3.04 -17.91
N ILE A 156 -9.85 4.32 -18.22
CA ILE A 156 -9.27 5.26 -17.25
C ILE A 156 -10.35 6.27 -16.84
N GLU A 157 -10.58 6.35 -15.55
CA GLU A 157 -11.42 7.39 -14.92
C GLU A 157 -10.55 8.27 -14.03
N THR A 158 -10.80 9.57 -14.01
CA THR A 158 -10.04 10.53 -13.19
C THR A 158 -10.98 11.56 -12.58
N ASN A 159 -10.65 11.96 -11.35
CA ASN A 159 -11.31 13.09 -10.68
C ASN A 159 -10.58 14.42 -10.90
N CYS A 160 -9.52 14.43 -11.71
CA CYS A 160 -8.84 15.66 -12.10
C CYS A 160 -9.55 16.28 -13.32
N GLU A 161 -9.81 17.56 -13.27
CA GLU A 161 -10.19 18.33 -14.47
C GLU A 161 -9.00 18.29 -15.44
N VAL A 162 -9.26 17.91 -16.68
CA VAL A 162 -8.25 17.84 -17.76
C VAL A 162 -8.05 19.24 -18.36
#